data_7303b9824f9264e277ee130440129b77
#
_entry.id   7303b9824f9264e277ee130440129b77
#
_cell.length_a   1.000
_cell.length_b   1.000
_cell.length_c   1.000
_cell.angle_alpha   90.00
_cell.angle_beta   90.00
_cell.angle_gamma   90.00
#
_symmetry.space_group_name_H-M   'P 1'
#
loop_
_entity.id
_entity.type
_entity.pdbx_description
1 polymer ?
#
loop_
_entity_poly.entity_id
_entity_poly.type
_entity_poly.pdbx_seq_one_letter_code
_entity_poly.pdbx_strand_id
1 'polypeptide(L)' 'MKKQVNAIVERTSDGGYSIYSDDDTLDYFVTGTGPTREEAIECFLGGYADISTAYAEEGKPFTECKFTFVDAEVDAQG' A
#
# COMPACT_ATOMS: atom_id res chain seq x y z
N MET A 1 11.97 1.31 -15.04
CA MET A 1 10.77 2.16 -15.03
C MET A 1 9.84 1.71 -13.93
N LYS A 2 9.22 2.66 -13.24
CA LYS A 2 8.32 2.31 -12.13
C LYS A 2 6.89 2.30 -12.61
N LYS A 3 6.14 1.32 -12.16
CA LYS A 3 4.72 1.23 -12.46
C LYS A 3 3.96 2.14 -11.51
N GLN A 4 3.01 2.91 -12.04
CA GLN A 4 2.19 3.79 -11.21
C GLN A 4 1.02 2.98 -10.65
N VAL A 5 0.90 3.00 -9.33
CA VAL A 5 -0.10 2.20 -8.61
C VAL A 5 -0.79 3.09 -7.60
N ASN A 6 -2.11 3.01 -7.56
CA ASN A 6 -2.87 3.70 -6.53
C ASN A 6 -2.86 2.88 -5.25
N ALA A 7 -2.60 3.56 -4.14
CA ALA A 7 -2.70 2.98 -2.82
C ALA A 7 -3.90 3.60 -2.13
N ILE A 8 -4.90 2.79 -1.82
CA ILE A 8 -6.16 3.28 -1.30
C ILE A 8 -6.06 3.38 0.22
N VAL A 9 -6.35 4.55 0.75
CA VAL A 9 -6.30 4.83 2.18
C VAL A 9 -7.72 4.87 2.70
N GLU A 10 -8.04 3.98 3.63
CA GLU A 10 -9.38 3.90 4.23
C GLU A 10 -9.29 4.11 5.72
N ARG A 11 -10.32 4.70 6.28
CA ARG A 11 -10.44 4.79 7.74
C ARG A 11 -11.10 3.54 8.26
N THR A 12 -10.56 3.01 9.34
CA THR A 12 -11.14 1.82 9.98
C THR A 12 -12.16 2.25 11.02
N SER A 13 -13.00 1.30 11.44
CA SER A 13 -14.06 1.61 12.37
C SER A 13 -13.55 2.00 13.75
N ASP A 14 -12.32 1.64 14.09
CA ASP A 14 -11.73 1.97 15.39
C ASP A 14 -10.93 3.27 15.37
N GLY A 15 -11.03 4.03 14.28
CA GLY A 15 -10.37 5.32 14.20
C GLY A 15 -8.98 5.30 13.59
N GLY A 16 -8.51 4.14 13.18
CA GLY A 16 -7.21 4.02 12.52
C GLY A 16 -7.33 4.13 11.01
N TYR A 17 -6.27 3.68 10.32
CA TYR A 17 -6.21 3.75 8.87
C TYR A 17 -5.69 2.43 8.33
N SER A 18 -6.15 2.08 7.14
CA SER A 18 -5.71 0.90 6.42
C SER A 18 -5.43 1.29 4.98
N ILE A 19 -4.33 0.79 4.43
CA ILE A 19 -3.92 1.12 3.06
C ILE A 19 -3.66 -0.18 2.32
N TYR A 20 -4.06 -0.22 1.05
CA TYR A 20 -3.76 -1.39 0.22
C TYR A 20 -3.46 -0.94 -1.21
N SER A 21 -2.64 -1.74 -1.89
CA SER A 21 -2.33 -1.48 -3.28
C SER A 21 -3.52 -1.91 -4.15
N ASP A 22 -3.89 -1.05 -5.09
CA ASP A 22 -5.05 -1.29 -5.95
C ASP A 22 -4.58 -1.51 -7.37
N ASP A 23 -4.05 -2.69 -7.66
CA ASP A 23 -3.58 -3.02 -9.00
C ASP A 23 -3.56 -4.55 -9.17
N ASP A 24 -4.50 -5.03 -9.98
CA ASP A 24 -4.64 -6.47 -10.24
C ASP A 24 -3.48 -7.04 -11.04
N THR A 25 -2.70 -6.19 -11.69
CA THR A 25 -1.62 -6.68 -12.56
C THR A 25 -0.33 -6.95 -11.82
N LEU A 26 -0.26 -6.55 -10.54
CA LEU A 26 0.90 -6.86 -9.71
C LEU A 26 0.84 -8.31 -9.24
N ASP A 27 2.00 -8.94 -9.16
CA ASP A 27 2.10 -10.30 -8.66
C ASP A 27 2.34 -10.33 -7.15
N TYR A 28 2.18 -9.20 -6.49
CA TYR A 28 2.25 -9.11 -5.03
C TYR A 28 1.25 -8.06 -4.55
N PHE A 29 0.97 -8.11 -3.27
CA PHE A 29 -0.02 -7.23 -2.66
C PHE A 29 0.60 -6.54 -1.45
N VAL A 30 0.45 -5.22 -1.36
CA VAL A 30 1.03 -4.44 -0.27
C VAL A 30 -0.10 -3.87 0.58
N THR A 31 0.01 -4.00 1.88
CA THR A 31 -0.94 -3.40 2.81
C THR A 31 -0.18 -2.71 3.94
N GLY A 32 -0.87 -1.82 4.62
CA GLY A 32 -0.34 -1.16 5.80
C GLY A 32 -1.48 -0.67 6.67
N THR A 33 -1.23 -0.61 7.96
CA THR A 33 -2.22 -0.11 8.92
C THR A 33 -1.51 0.75 9.96
N GLY A 34 -2.26 1.61 10.62
CA GLY A 34 -1.72 2.41 11.69
C GLY A 34 -2.79 3.27 12.33
N PRO A 35 -2.51 3.81 13.52
CA PRO A 35 -3.47 4.68 14.21
C PRO A 35 -3.60 6.05 13.56
N THR A 36 -2.62 6.46 12.73
CA THR A 36 -2.69 7.69 11.98
C THR A 36 -2.41 7.39 10.52
N ARG A 37 -2.79 8.34 9.65
CA ARG A 37 -2.56 8.18 8.22
C ARG A 37 -1.08 8.03 7.93
N GLU A 38 -0.25 8.83 8.59
CA GLU A 38 1.19 8.78 8.35
C GLU A 38 1.79 7.46 8.78
N GLU A 39 1.35 6.93 9.91
CA GLU A 39 1.86 5.66 10.39
C GLU A 39 1.41 4.51 9.48
N ALA A 40 0.19 4.60 8.96
CA ALA A 40 -0.29 3.62 8.00
C ALA A 40 0.54 3.65 6.72
N ILE A 41 0.90 4.85 6.25
CA ILE A 41 1.75 5.00 5.07
C ILE A 41 3.12 4.39 5.33
N GLU A 42 3.71 4.65 6.49
CA GLU A 42 5.01 4.08 6.84
C GLU A 42 4.95 2.56 6.87
N CYS A 43 3.88 2.02 7.44
CA CYS A 43 3.70 0.57 7.49
C CYS A 43 3.58 0.00 6.07
N PHE A 44 2.81 0.66 5.21
CA PHE A 44 2.63 0.27 3.82
C PHE A 44 3.98 0.26 3.08
N LEU A 45 4.74 1.34 3.21
CA LEU A 45 6.02 1.44 2.51
C LEU A 45 7.05 0.44 3.06
N GLY A 46 7.00 0.17 4.37
CA GLY A 46 7.83 -0.86 4.97
C GLY A 46 7.51 -2.24 4.41
N GLY A 47 6.22 -2.54 4.25
CA GLY A 47 5.82 -3.81 3.64
C GLY A 47 6.30 -3.91 2.21
N TYR A 48 6.21 -2.83 1.45
CA TYR A 48 6.72 -2.80 0.08
C TYR A 48 8.23 -3.09 0.06
N ALA A 49 8.99 -2.45 0.96
CA ALA A 49 10.43 -2.65 1.02
C ALA A 49 10.77 -4.10 1.38
N ASP A 50 10.01 -4.71 2.29
CA ASP A 50 10.22 -6.10 2.67
C ASP A 50 9.98 -7.03 1.49
N ILE A 51 8.93 -6.77 0.71
CA ILE A 51 8.65 -7.59 -0.48
C ILE A 51 9.77 -7.46 -1.49
N SER A 52 10.25 -6.23 -1.70
CA SER A 52 11.35 -5.98 -2.62
C SER A 52 12.60 -6.77 -2.20
N THR A 53 12.91 -6.75 -0.90
CA THR A 53 14.06 -7.48 -0.37
C THR A 53 13.90 -8.98 -0.58
N ALA A 54 12.70 -9.51 -0.32
CA ALA A 54 12.43 -10.95 -0.49
C ALA A 54 12.62 -11.36 -1.95
N TYR A 55 12.12 -10.54 -2.89
CA TYR A 55 12.30 -10.84 -4.31
C TYR A 55 13.78 -10.85 -4.69
N ALA A 56 14.54 -9.88 -4.18
CA ALA A 56 15.96 -9.80 -4.47
C ALA A 56 16.71 -11.03 -3.95
N GLU A 57 16.35 -11.46 -2.74
CA GLU A 57 16.99 -12.63 -2.14
C GLU A 57 16.71 -13.91 -2.92
N GLU A 58 15.53 -13.98 -3.54
CA GLU A 58 15.17 -15.15 -4.33
C GLU A 58 15.61 -15.05 -5.78
N GLY A 59 16.20 -13.92 -6.16
CA GLY A 59 16.61 -13.71 -7.53
C GLY A 59 15.46 -13.54 -8.50
N LYS A 60 14.30 -13.13 -8.03
CA LYS A 60 13.12 -12.93 -8.86
C LYS A 60 13.05 -11.50 -9.37
N PRO A 61 12.58 -11.30 -10.61
CA PRO A 61 12.36 -9.94 -11.08
C PRO A 61 11.29 -9.26 -10.26
N PHE A 62 11.54 -8.00 -9.90
CA PHE A 62 10.65 -7.23 -9.05
C PHE A 62 10.14 -6.02 -9.81
N THR A 63 8.82 -5.87 -9.87
CA THR A 63 8.21 -4.69 -10.48
C THR A 63 8.21 -3.57 -9.45
N GLU A 64 8.99 -2.53 -9.71
CA GLU A 64 9.03 -1.37 -8.82
C GLU A 64 7.80 -0.51 -9.07
N CYS A 65 7.30 0.08 -8.00
CA CYS A 65 6.08 0.86 -8.06
C CYS A 65 6.29 2.27 -7.53
N LYS A 66 5.56 3.18 -8.10
CA LYS A 66 5.41 4.52 -7.56
C LYS A 66 3.97 4.64 -7.08
N PHE A 67 3.77 4.80 -5.79
CA PHE A 67 2.44 4.80 -5.21
C PHE A 67 1.87 6.20 -5.12
N THR A 68 0.61 6.33 -5.47
CA THR A 68 -0.17 7.53 -5.24
C THR A 68 -1.20 7.18 -4.18
N PHE A 69 -1.15 7.87 -3.05
CA PHE A 69 -2.07 7.58 -1.93
C PHE A 69 -3.36 8.33 -2.16
N VAL A 70 -4.43 7.57 -2.29
CA VAL A 70 -5.76 8.10 -2.58
C VAL A 70 -6.65 7.83 -1.39
N ASP A 71 -7.17 8.89 -0.77
CA ASP A 71 -8.07 8.72 0.36
C ASP A 71 -9.43 8.28 -0.16
N ALA A 72 -9.89 7.13 0.31
CA ALA A 72 -11.20 6.64 -0.06
C ALA A 72 -12.28 7.49 0.61
N GLU A 73 -13.23 7.98 -0.19
CA GLU A 73 -14.36 8.73 0.32
C GLU A 73 -15.39 7.72 0.80
N VAL A 74 -15.43 7.61 2.07
CA VAL A 74 -16.47 6.77 2.60
C VAL A 74 -17.67 7.63 2.76
N ASP A 75 -18.37 7.83 2.28
CA ASP A 75 -19.22 8.76 2.44
C ASP A 75 -20.29 8.62 3.09
N ALA A 76 -19.85 8.81 3.24
CA ALA A 76 -20.41 8.79 3.92
C ALA A 76 -21.54 9.35 4.13
N GLN A 77 -21.65 9.40 3.82
CA GLN A 77 -22.24 9.82 3.90
C GLN A 77 -22.70 9.80 4.03
N GLY A 78 -22.42 9.67 3.99
CA GLY A 78 -22.81 9.80 3.96
C GLY A 78 -22.96 9.74 4.26
#